data_7ce151127312edffa05e11fdc3bdf858
#
_entry.id   7ce151127312edffa05e11fdc3bdf858
#
_cell.length_a   1.000
_cell.length_b   1.000
_cell.length_c   1.000
_cell.angle_alpha   90.00
_cell.angle_beta   90.00
_cell.angle_gamma   90.00
#
_symmetry.space_group_name_H-M   'P 1'
#
loop_
_entity.id
_entity.type
_entity.pdbx_description
1 polymer ?
#
loop_
_entity_poly.entity_id
_entity_poly.type
_entity_poly.pdbx_seq_one_letter_code
_entity_poly.pdbx_strand_id
1 'polypeptide(L)'
;MKEAAGSVSNPLKWKKYLLGVVIGCIAMLRVAAVFSIPFGQNVEHHLEGLNDEPAHVNYVKYLVRYRAFPVLEHCVLEPDAFVRNEFEYHQAPLYYLLCAPFYRFLEEKKAFSACRLLSALFGIAGLWIVASLLRDCRCPTGVQLAAVLFVGLLPSHLYFTSLVSNDALSWFFALLLTRRILRYEAMPEAPSAGATRTAVITAVYLAAGTMAKSSLLIFFPVAAGVFLYKYFVSKNRVHLIRGVFALGFSGIAVLPWHVRNIILYHSLLGTPPAPGNDFFTLHGIAGFLKETDRYFWFPMQHLHGGTPAFFVLCAVGAAILTVHFLMAIFYFVKLRRRNFTVTLLLSLLLVNSAAYAWYFFFTRWGNPEARFLFPALGAIAFFFIVPAYCFFSHFKVERYFLPYILIVSLFPYPFLFFAG
;
A
#
# COMPACT_ATOMS: atom_id res chain seq x y z
N MET A 1 57.89 18.40 5.22
CA MET A 1 57.06 17.35 4.63
C MET A 1 55.66 17.47 5.22
N LYS A 2 54.71 18.06 4.49
CA LYS A 2 53.29 18.09 4.86
C LYS A 2 52.66 16.85 4.27
N GLU A 3 52.28 15.92 5.13
CA GLU A 3 51.50 14.72 4.74
C GLU A 3 50.17 15.17 4.16
N ALA A 4 49.92 14.69 2.95
CA ALA A 4 48.63 14.78 2.30
C ALA A 4 47.61 13.92 3.11
N ALA A 5 46.82 14.58 3.95
CA ALA A 5 45.65 13.97 4.55
C ALA A 5 44.63 13.68 3.43
N GLY A 6 44.75 12.48 2.87
CA GLY A 6 43.72 11.93 1.97
C GLY A 6 42.37 11.97 2.66
N SER A 7 41.39 12.65 2.08
CA SER A 7 40.04 12.71 2.58
C SER A 7 39.43 11.29 2.56
N VAL A 8 39.50 10.63 3.70
CA VAL A 8 38.73 9.39 3.92
C VAL A 8 37.24 9.79 3.82
N SER A 9 36.67 9.56 2.68
CA SER A 9 35.24 9.79 2.43
C SER A 9 34.45 9.03 3.49
N ASN A 10 33.72 9.76 4.35
CA ASN A 10 32.93 9.21 5.44
C ASN A 10 31.99 8.13 4.88
N PRO A 11 32.17 6.84 5.26
CA PRO A 11 31.45 5.71 4.65
C PRO A 11 29.91 5.77 4.84
N LEU A 12 29.43 6.70 5.67
CA LEU A 12 28.00 6.96 5.85
C LEU A 12 27.42 7.87 4.74
N LYS A 13 28.22 8.77 4.16
CA LYS A 13 27.70 9.74 3.17
C LYS A 13 27.33 9.05 1.85
N TRP A 14 28.19 8.21 1.31
CA TRP A 14 27.95 7.56 0.02
C TRP A 14 26.72 6.66 0.03
N LYS A 15 26.41 5.98 1.16
CA LYS A 15 25.21 5.14 1.29
C LYS A 15 23.89 5.92 1.20
N LYS A 16 23.87 7.18 1.66
CA LYS A 16 22.71 8.07 1.52
C LYS A 16 22.54 8.54 0.07
N TYR A 17 23.64 8.84 -0.62
CA TYR A 17 23.60 9.15 -2.05
C TYR A 17 23.12 7.95 -2.87
N LEU A 18 23.58 6.73 -2.55
CA LEU A 18 23.13 5.51 -3.21
C LEU A 18 21.63 5.31 -3.05
N LEU A 19 21.06 5.54 -1.86
CA LEU A 19 19.61 5.48 -1.65
C LEU A 19 18.86 6.46 -2.56
N GLY A 20 19.35 7.69 -2.69
CA GLY A 20 18.77 8.69 -3.59
C GLY A 20 18.87 8.28 -5.06
N VAL A 21 20.02 7.74 -5.48
CA VAL A 21 20.21 7.22 -6.85
C VAL A 21 19.26 6.07 -7.15
N VAL A 22 19.13 5.10 -6.24
CA VAL A 22 18.20 3.96 -6.42
C VAL A 22 16.75 4.43 -6.54
N ILE A 23 16.31 5.35 -5.67
CA ILE A 23 14.96 5.91 -5.79
C ILE A 23 14.81 6.65 -7.12
N GLY A 24 15.82 7.39 -7.58
CA GLY A 24 15.82 8.05 -8.88
C GLY A 24 15.69 7.08 -10.05
N CYS A 25 16.42 5.95 -10.03
CA CYS A 25 16.31 4.90 -11.05
C CYS A 25 14.90 4.26 -11.05
N ILE A 26 14.35 3.96 -9.87
CA ILE A 26 12.98 3.42 -9.76
C ILE A 26 11.95 4.46 -10.21
N ALA A 27 12.18 5.74 -9.94
CA ALA A 27 11.32 6.82 -10.43
C ALA A 27 11.31 6.89 -11.96
N MET A 28 12.47 6.79 -12.61
CA MET A 28 12.55 6.71 -14.08
C MET A 28 11.81 5.49 -14.63
N LEU A 29 11.95 4.32 -13.97
CA LEU A 29 11.22 3.11 -14.35
C LEU A 29 9.69 3.32 -14.25
N ARG A 30 9.20 3.98 -13.19
CA ARG A 30 7.76 4.30 -13.04
C ARG A 30 7.28 5.27 -14.09
N VAL A 31 8.04 6.31 -14.37
CA VAL A 31 7.70 7.26 -15.45
C VAL A 31 7.65 6.53 -16.80
N ALA A 32 8.59 5.64 -17.09
CA ALA A 32 8.56 4.81 -18.29
C ALA A 32 7.30 3.94 -18.33
N ALA A 33 6.93 3.28 -17.21
CA ALA A 33 5.72 2.47 -17.09
C ALA A 33 4.43 3.28 -17.35
N VAL A 34 4.35 4.53 -16.87
CA VAL A 34 3.20 5.43 -17.14
C VAL A 34 2.91 5.56 -18.63
N PHE A 35 3.95 5.62 -19.47
CA PHE A 35 3.80 5.79 -20.91
C PHE A 35 3.78 4.47 -21.70
N SER A 36 4.27 3.38 -21.11
CA SER A 36 4.35 2.08 -21.78
C SER A 36 3.14 1.19 -21.54
N ILE A 37 2.44 1.34 -20.40
CA ILE A 37 1.24 0.54 -20.09
C ILE A 37 0.09 1.01 -20.98
N PRO A 38 -0.49 0.12 -21.82
CA PRO A 38 -1.63 0.47 -22.66
C PRO A 38 -2.81 1.00 -21.84
N PHE A 39 -3.58 1.91 -22.39
CA PHE A 39 -4.86 2.31 -21.82
C PHE A 39 -5.92 1.35 -22.32
N GLY A 40 -6.57 0.62 -21.44
CA GLY A 40 -7.85 -0.07 -21.63
C GLY A 40 -8.18 -0.64 -23.04
N GLN A 41 -7.16 -1.09 -23.80
CA GLN A 41 -7.31 -1.40 -25.22
C GLN A 41 -8.25 -2.58 -25.52
N ASN A 42 -8.79 -3.26 -24.52
CA ASN A 42 -9.73 -4.36 -24.74
C ASN A 42 -11.08 -4.07 -24.08
N VAL A 43 -11.70 -2.95 -24.43
CA VAL A 43 -13.08 -2.67 -24.06
C VAL A 43 -14.06 -3.70 -24.69
N GLU A 44 -13.64 -4.43 -25.73
CA GLU A 44 -14.46 -5.45 -26.38
C GLU A 44 -14.41 -6.83 -25.70
N HIS A 45 -13.42 -7.10 -24.85
CA HIS A 45 -13.32 -8.35 -24.06
C HIS A 45 -13.47 -8.08 -22.56
N HIS A 46 -14.61 -7.56 -22.19
CA HIS A 46 -14.99 -6.99 -20.89
C HIS A 46 -14.84 -7.88 -19.65
N LEU A 47 -14.46 -9.12 -19.75
CA LEU A 47 -14.43 -10.08 -18.67
C LEU A 47 -13.02 -10.54 -18.26
N GLU A 48 -11.98 -10.15 -18.98
CA GLU A 48 -10.61 -10.58 -18.72
C GLU A 48 -9.76 -9.48 -18.05
N GLY A 49 -10.29 -8.92 -16.97
CA GLY A 49 -9.51 -8.38 -15.87
C GLY A 49 -8.44 -7.34 -16.18
N LEU A 50 -8.71 -6.40 -17.03
CA LEU A 50 -7.95 -5.17 -17.03
C LEU A 50 -8.41 -4.33 -15.84
N ASN A 51 -7.40 -3.79 -15.12
CA ASN A 51 -7.53 -2.91 -13.99
C ASN A 51 -8.70 -1.92 -14.11
N ASP A 52 -9.14 -1.43 -12.98
CA ASP A 52 -10.25 -0.49 -12.81
C ASP A 52 -9.97 0.92 -13.41
N GLU A 53 -8.86 1.10 -14.15
CA GLU A 53 -8.42 2.41 -14.65
C GLU A 53 -9.47 3.15 -15.49
N PRO A 54 -10.20 2.50 -16.43
CA PRO A 54 -11.28 3.16 -17.17
C PRO A 54 -12.38 3.70 -16.26
N ALA A 55 -12.75 2.98 -15.22
CA ALA A 55 -13.77 3.41 -14.26
C ALA A 55 -13.28 4.57 -13.39
N HIS A 56 -12.00 4.55 -12.96
CA HIS A 56 -11.40 5.69 -12.29
C HIS A 56 -11.37 6.94 -13.17
N VAL A 57 -11.00 6.81 -14.43
CA VAL A 57 -11.01 7.92 -15.40
C VAL A 57 -12.42 8.45 -15.61
N ASN A 58 -13.41 7.57 -15.73
CA ASN A 58 -14.81 7.94 -15.89
C ASN A 58 -15.32 8.74 -14.69
N TYR A 59 -14.94 8.36 -13.47
CA TYR A 59 -15.24 9.13 -12.26
C TYR A 59 -14.70 10.58 -12.37
N VAL A 60 -13.43 10.76 -12.77
CA VAL A 60 -12.85 12.11 -12.93
C VAL A 60 -13.61 12.92 -13.98
N LYS A 61 -13.92 12.32 -15.15
CA LYS A 61 -14.70 12.95 -16.20
C LYS A 61 -16.09 13.39 -15.72
N TYR A 62 -16.75 12.54 -14.92
CA TYR A 62 -18.04 12.85 -14.31
C TYR A 62 -17.96 14.09 -13.41
N LEU A 63 -16.97 14.15 -12.52
CA LEU A 63 -16.75 15.33 -11.64
C LEU A 63 -16.59 16.63 -12.46
N VAL A 64 -15.82 16.58 -13.54
CA VAL A 64 -15.56 17.76 -14.38
C VAL A 64 -16.80 18.19 -15.13
N ARG A 65 -17.54 17.22 -15.70
CA ARG A 65 -18.73 17.48 -16.53
C ARG A 65 -19.91 17.96 -15.71
N TYR A 66 -20.22 17.27 -14.60
CA TYR A 66 -21.46 17.50 -13.85
C TYR A 66 -21.23 18.32 -12.57
N ARG A 67 -19.99 18.56 -12.16
CA ARG A 67 -19.64 19.25 -10.90
C ARG A 67 -20.33 18.65 -9.67
N ALA A 68 -20.57 17.34 -9.69
CA ALA A 68 -21.24 16.58 -8.65
C ALA A 68 -20.51 15.25 -8.45
N PHE A 69 -20.68 14.66 -7.28
CA PHE A 69 -20.18 13.31 -7.02
C PHE A 69 -21.09 12.29 -7.73
N PRO A 70 -20.50 11.34 -8.48
CA PRO A 70 -21.29 10.33 -9.17
C PRO A 70 -21.99 9.41 -8.17
N VAL A 71 -23.10 8.83 -8.62
CA VAL A 71 -23.86 7.80 -7.88
C VAL A 71 -23.79 6.53 -8.69
N LEU A 72 -23.50 5.42 -8.02
CA LEU A 72 -23.59 4.09 -8.60
C LEU A 72 -25.07 3.70 -8.67
N GLU A 73 -25.67 3.79 -9.85
CA GLU A 73 -27.10 3.54 -10.05
C GLU A 73 -27.45 2.05 -10.13
N HIS A 74 -26.49 1.25 -10.62
CA HIS A 74 -26.65 -0.18 -10.76
C HIS A 74 -25.74 -0.94 -9.79
N CYS A 75 -26.23 -2.06 -9.29
CA CYS A 75 -25.38 -2.97 -8.53
C CYS A 75 -24.15 -3.35 -9.38
N VAL A 76 -22.97 -3.27 -8.80
CA VAL A 76 -21.70 -3.59 -9.51
C VAL A 76 -21.68 -5.01 -10.09
N LEU A 77 -22.57 -5.88 -9.62
CA LEU A 77 -22.74 -7.23 -10.16
C LEU A 77 -23.57 -7.28 -11.45
N GLU A 78 -24.16 -6.15 -11.87
CA GLU A 78 -24.89 -6.10 -13.14
C GLU A 78 -23.92 -5.90 -14.29
N PRO A 79 -24.04 -6.67 -15.39
CA PRO A 79 -23.18 -6.54 -16.56
C PRO A 79 -23.08 -5.10 -17.09
N ASP A 80 -24.17 -4.33 -17.02
CA ASP A 80 -24.23 -2.95 -17.50
C ASP A 80 -23.30 -1.98 -16.74
N ALA A 81 -23.05 -2.20 -15.45
CA ALA A 81 -22.14 -1.35 -14.69
C ALA A 81 -20.69 -1.51 -15.16
N PHE A 82 -20.29 -2.72 -15.57
CA PHE A 82 -18.98 -2.98 -16.16
C PHE A 82 -18.88 -2.39 -17.57
N VAL A 83 -19.90 -2.54 -18.40
CA VAL A 83 -19.95 -1.97 -19.78
C VAL A 83 -19.78 -0.45 -19.73
N ARG A 84 -20.39 0.23 -18.76
CA ARG A 84 -20.32 1.70 -18.62
C ARG A 84 -19.09 2.18 -17.88
N ASN A 85 -18.28 1.31 -17.28
CA ASN A 85 -17.14 1.68 -16.42
C ASN A 85 -17.55 2.63 -15.27
N GLU A 86 -18.68 2.35 -14.61
CA GLU A 86 -19.23 3.18 -13.52
C GLU A 86 -19.01 2.58 -12.13
N PHE A 87 -18.50 1.36 -12.07
CA PHE A 87 -18.40 0.59 -10.83
C PHE A 87 -17.51 1.22 -9.73
N GLU A 88 -16.66 2.20 -10.04
CA GLU A 88 -15.86 2.95 -9.07
C GLU A 88 -16.57 4.20 -8.50
N TYR A 89 -17.81 4.47 -8.88
CA TYR A 89 -18.56 5.66 -8.45
C TYR A 89 -18.87 5.71 -6.94
N HIS A 90 -18.72 4.61 -6.24
CA HIS A 90 -18.84 4.52 -4.78
C HIS A 90 -17.59 4.95 -4.02
N GLN A 91 -16.44 5.03 -4.67
CA GLN A 91 -15.14 5.31 -4.05
C GLN A 91 -15.04 6.72 -3.47
N ALA A 92 -14.26 6.84 -2.39
CA ALA A 92 -13.99 8.13 -1.74
C ALA A 92 -13.31 9.12 -2.69
N PRO A 93 -13.66 10.44 -2.65
CA PRO A 93 -13.47 11.34 -3.78
C PRO A 93 -12.09 12.01 -3.87
N LEU A 94 -11.23 11.94 -2.85
CA LEU A 94 -10.03 12.80 -2.77
C LEU A 94 -9.10 12.65 -3.96
N TYR A 95 -8.82 11.41 -4.39
CA TYR A 95 -7.95 11.16 -5.54
C TYR A 95 -8.52 11.78 -6.82
N TYR A 96 -9.81 11.60 -7.05
CA TYR A 96 -10.49 12.09 -8.26
C TYR A 96 -10.57 13.62 -8.29
N LEU A 97 -10.74 14.25 -7.12
CA LEU A 97 -10.69 15.71 -6.99
C LEU A 97 -9.30 16.26 -7.30
N LEU A 98 -8.22 15.54 -6.96
CA LEU A 98 -6.86 15.91 -7.35
C LEU A 98 -6.60 15.75 -8.85
N CYS A 99 -7.27 14.79 -9.50
CA CYS A 99 -7.17 14.57 -10.95
C CYS A 99 -8.07 15.51 -11.77
N ALA A 100 -9.18 15.99 -11.21
CA ALA A 100 -10.16 16.81 -11.92
C ALA A 100 -9.58 18.08 -12.59
N PRO A 101 -8.63 18.83 -11.99
CA PRO A 101 -8.02 19.98 -12.64
C PRO A 101 -7.33 19.63 -13.96
N PHE A 102 -6.71 18.45 -14.08
CA PHE A 102 -6.06 18.04 -15.31
C PHE A 102 -7.09 17.88 -16.46
N TYR A 103 -8.21 17.20 -16.20
CA TYR A 103 -9.29 17.04 -17.20
C TYR A 103 -10.05 18.33 -17.49
N ARG A 104 -9.99 19.33 -16.59
CA ARG A 104 -10.61 20.64 -16.82
C ARG A 104 -9.77 21.54 -17.72
N PHE A 105 -8.42 21.47 -17.62
CA PHE A 105 -7.53 22.44 -18.24
C PHE A 105 -6.65 21.87 -19.35
N LEU A 106 -6.55 20.55 -19.50
CA LEU A 106 -5.72 19.88 -20.49
C LEU A 106 -6.60 19.08 -21.48
N GLU A 107 -6.04 18.83 -22.64
CA GLU A 107 -6.61 17.86 -23.59
C GLU A 107 -6.65 16.46 -22.95
N GLU A 108 -7.62 15.64 -23.32
CA GLU A 108 -7.91 14.34 -22.72
C GLU A 108 -6.66 13.45 -22.59
N LYS A 109 -5.87 13.30 -23.66
CA LYS A 109 -4.65 12.49 -23.64
C LYS A 109 -3.60 13.02 -22.66
N LYS A 110 -3.41 14.34 -22.59
CA LYS A 110 -2.49 14.98 -21.65
C LYS A 110 -3.01 14.89 -20.21
N ALA A 111 -4.31 15.08 -20.00
CA ALA A 111 -4.97 14.95 -18.71
C ALA A 111 -4.82 13.54 -18.16
N PHE A 112 -5.05 12.53 -18.96
CA PHE A 112 -4.86 11.13 -18.63
C PHE A 112 -3.42 10.84 -18.18
N SER A 113 -2.42 11.27 -18.99
CA SER A 113 -1.01 11.09 -18.64
C SER A 113 -0.64 11.83 -17.35
N ALA A 114 -1.19 13.03 -17.12
CA ALA A 114 -0.97 13.80 -15.90
C ALA A 114 -1.54 13.09 -14.66
N CYS A 115 -2.71 12.46 -14.75
CA CYS A 115 -3.27 11.65 -13.65
C CYS A 115 -2.40 10.43 -13.34
N ARG A 116 -1.87 9.73 -14.35
CA ARG A 116 -0.91 8.63 -14.15
C ARG A 116 0.39 9.11 -13.50
N LEU A 117 0.92 10.25 -13.96
CA LEU A 117 2.12 10.86 -13.35
C LEU A 117 1.87 11.26 -11.89
N LEU A 118 0.67 11.74 -11.55
CA LEU A 118 0.29 12.01 -10.16
C LEU A 118 0.32 10.73 -9.31
N SER A 119 -0.22 9.62 -9.81
CA SER A 119 -0.14 8.32 -9.13
C SER A 119 1.32 7.86 -8.96
N ALA A 120 2.13 7.98 -10.02
CA ALA A 120 3.56 7.66 -9.97
C ALA A 120 4.31 8.50 -8.94
N LEU A 121 3.99 9.80 -8.82
CA LEU A 121 4.54 10.69 -7.81
C LEU A 121 4.25 10.21 -6.39
N PHE A 122 3.02 9.78 -6.09
CA PHE A 122 2.67 9.20 -4.79
C PHE A 122 3.43 7.89 -4.54
N GLY A 123 3.57 7.04 -5.58
CA GLY A 123 4.37 5.81 -5.49
C GLY A 123 5.84 6.09 -5.17
N ILE A 124 6.47 7.08 -5.83
CA ILE A 124 7.86 7.49 -5.60
C ILE A 124 8.02 8.10 -4.20
N ALA A 125 7.12 9.01 -3.81
CA ALA A 125 7.12 9.60 -2.48
C ALA A 125 6.96 8.52 -1.39
N GLY A 126 6.17 7.48 -1.65
CA GLY A 126 6.02 6.32 -0.78
C GLY A 126 7.34 5.61 -0.51
N LEU A 127 8.24 5.48 -1.48
CA LEU A 127 9.56 4.86 -1.29
C LEU A 127 10.43 5.64 -0.28
N TRP A 128 10.38 6.98 -0.31
CA TRP A 128 11.04 7.82 0.69
C TRP A 128 10.46 7.62 2.09
N ILE A 129 9.14 7.39 2.17
CA ILE A 129 8.48 7.13 3.45
C ILE A 129 8.88 5.75 3.97
N VAL A 130 8.96 4.71 3.12
CA VAL A 130 9.45 3.37 3.49
C VAL A 130 10.87 3.45 4.06
N ALA A 131 11.80 4.10 3.37
CA ALA A 131 13.16 4.31 3.87
C ALA A 131 13.17 5.06 5.21
N SER A 132 12.33 6.09 5.33
CA SER A 132 12.21 6.91 6.54
C SER A 132 11.58 6.15 7.71
N LEU A 133 10.62 5.27 7.45
CA LEU A 133 9.99 4.39 8.43
C LEU A 133 11.04 3.44 9.03
N LEU A 134 11.83 2.77 8.19
CA LEU A 134 12.89 1.87 8.66
C LEU A 134 14.00 2.62 9.39
N ARG A 135 14.31 3.85 8.98
CA ARG A 135 15.23 4.71 9.72
C ARG A 135 14.67 5.06 11.10
N ASP A 136 13.39 5.39 11.21
CA ASP A 136 12.73 5.65 12.49
C ASP A 136 12.72 4.38 13.38
N CYS A 137 12.69 3.18 12.79
CA CYS A 137 12.91 1.88 13.45
C CYS A 137 14.39 1.58 13.76
N ARG A 138 15.32 2.54 13.54
CA ARG A 138 16.77 2.41 13.76
C ARG A 138 17.43 1.33 12.89
N CYS A 139 16.88 1.02 11.73
CA CYS A 139 17.48 0.09 10.78
C CYS A 139 18.68 0.71 10.06
N PRO A 140 19.75 -0.07 9.79
CA PRO A 140 20.91 0.38 9.01
C PRO A 140 20.50 0.83 7.59
N THR A 141 21.30 1.70 6.96
CA THR A 141 21.03 2.20 5.60
C THR A 141 20.93 1.08 4.56
N GLY A 142 21.69 -0.02 4.70
CA GLY A 142 21.59 -1.19 3.82
C GLY A 142 20.20 -1.86 3.88
N VAL A 143 19.58 -1.90 5.07
CA VAL A 143 18.21 -2.41 5.26
C VAL A 143 17.19 -1.46 4.66
N GLN A 144 17.40 -0.13 4.80
CA GLN A 144 16.54 0.87 4.16
C GLN A 144 16.59 0.75 2.63
N LEU A 145 17.80 0.58 2.07
CA LEU A 145 18.00 0.37 0.64
C LEU A 145 17.33 -0.92 0.15
N ALA A 146 17.49 -2.02 0.88
CA ALA A 146 16.85 -3.30 0.57
C ALA A 146 15.32 -3.18 0.52
N ALA A 147 14.73 -2.46 1.46
CA ALA A 147 13.27 -2.25 1.48
C ALA A 147 12.79 -1.38 0.33
N VAL A 148 13.56 -0.34 -0.04
CA VAL A 148 13.25 0.49 -1.21
C VAL A 148 13.35 -0.31 -2.51
N LEU A 149 14.38 -1.16 -2.65
CA LEU A 149 14.51 -2.08 -3.79
C LEU A 149 13.32 -3.03 -3.85
N PHE A 150 13.01 -3.70 -2.75
CA PHE A 150 11.89 -4.66 -2.68
C PHE A 150 10.56 -4.01 -3.05
N VAL A 151 10.15 -2.93 -2.39
CA VAL A 151 8.88 -2.26 -2.65
C VAL A 151 8.87 -1.58 -4.03
N GLY A 152 9.99 -0.97 -4.40
CA GLY A 152 10.12 -0.20 -5.63
C GLY A 152 10.09 -1.06 -6.89
N LEU A 153 10.66 -2.26 -6.81
CA LEU A 153 10.72 -3.24 -7.89
C LEU A 153 9.63 -4.30 -7.81
N LEU A 154 8.74 -4.26 -6.79
CA LEU A 154 7.59 -5.16 -6.75
C LEU A 154 6.65 -4.85 -7.91
N PRO A 155 6.47 -5.77 -8.90
CA PRO A 155 5.71 -5.48 -10.12
C PRO A 155 4.30 -4.97 -9.85
N SER A 156 3.57 -5.58 -8.90
CA SER A 156 2.23 -5.14 -8.53
C SER A 156 2.20 -3.71 -8.00
N HIS A 157 3.16 -3.34 -7.13
CA HIS A 157 3.22 -1.97 -6.62
C HIS A 157 3.63 -0.96 -7.72
N LEU A 158 4.58 -1.34 -8.58
CA LEU A 158 4.98 -0.52 -9.73
C LEU A 158 3.82 -0.29 -10.68
N TYR A 159 3.10 -1.34 -11.04
CA TYR A 159 1.97 -1.31 -11.97
C TYR A 159 0.85 -0.40 -11.46
N PHE A 160 0.27 -0.70 -10.29
CA PHE A 160 -0.86 0.07 -9.76
C PHE A 160 -0.53 1.53 -9.43
N THR A 161 0.73 1.84 -9.10
CA THR A 161 1.15 3.24 -8.94
C THR A 161 1.50 3.94 -10.26
N SER A 162 1.41 3.26 -11.40
CA SER A 162 1.60 3.84 -12.74
C SER A 162 0.30 4.03 -13.50
N LEU A 163 -0.85 3.70 -12.89
CA LEU A 163 -2.19 3.82 -13.45
C LEU A 163 -2.98 4.97 -12.81
N VAL A 164 -4.06 5.37 -13.46
CA VAL A 164 -5.06 6.24 -12.82
C VAL A 164 -5.83 5.38 -11.81
N SER A 165 -5.44 5.44 -10.54
CA SER A 165 -6.06 4.68 -9.46
C SER A 165 -5.89 5.38 -8.13
N ASN A 166 -6.91 5.31 -7.27
CA ASN A 166 -6.85 5.84 -5.90
C ASN A 166 -5.94 5.00 -4.97
N ASP A 167 -5.48 3.84 -5.42
CA ASP A 167 -4.56 2.97 -4.68
C ASP A 167 -3.24 3.67 -4.35
N ALA A 168 -2.65 4.37 -5.34
CA ALA A 168 -1.38 5.07 -5.14
C ALA A 168 -1.44 6.10 -4.01
N LEU A 169 -2.50 6.90 -3.96
CA LEU A 169 -2.74 7.90 -2.91
C LEU A 169 -3.06 7.23 -1.56
N SER A 170 -3.83 6.15 -1.59
CA SER A 170 -4.17 5.35 -0.40
C SER A 170 -2.91 4.80 0.27
N TRP A 171 -2.03 4.14 -0.49
CA TRP A 171 -0.79 3.57 0.05
C TRP A 171 0.17 4.63 0.55
N PHE A 172 0.24 5.78 -0.11
CA PHE A 172 0.99 6.92 0.36
C PHE A 172 0.53 7.38 1.75
N PHE A 173 -0.79 7.56 1.95
CA PHE A 173 -1.34 7.91 3.27
C PHE A 173 -1.18 6.79 4.30
N ALA A 174 -1.32 5.53 3.89
CA ALA A 174 -1.08 4.38 4.76
C ALA A 174 0.35 4.37 5.32
N LEU A 175 1.35 4.62 4.48
CA LEU A 175 2.75 4.74 4.89
C LEU A 175 2.99 5.94 5.81
N LEU A 176 2.39 7.09 5.49
CA LEU A 176 2.45 8.29 6.36
C LEU A 176 1.83 8.01 7.73
N LEU A 177 0.66 7.38 7.78
CA LEU A 177 -0.04 7.00 9.00
C LEU A 177 0.78 6.03 9.83
N THR A 178 1.26 4.93 9.22
CA THR A 178 2.13 3.95 9.89
C THR A 178 3.31 4.65 10.55
N ARG A 179 4.01 5.51 9.80
CA ARG A 179 5.17 6.25 10.32
C ARG A 179 4.78 7.22 11.43
N ARG A 180 3.63 7.92 11.33
CA ARG A 180 3.18 8.88 12.36
C ARG A 180 2.78 8.20 13.66
N ILE A 181 2.09 7.09 13.55
CA ILE A 181 1.67 6.29 14.70
C ILE A 181 2.91 5.73 15.43
N LEU A 182 3.90 5.18 14.68
CA LEU A 182 5.17 4.74 15.26
C LEU A 182 5.93 5.88 15.94
N ARG A 183 5.97 7.05 15.32
CA ARG A 183 6.63 8.21 15.93
C ARG A 183 5.92 8.70 17.18
N TYR A 184 4.59 8.66 17.21
CA TYR A 184 3.85 9.04 18.40
C TYR A 184 4.13 8.07 19.55
N GLU A 185 4.19 6.79 19.27
CA GLU A 185 4.57 5.77 20.25
C GLU A 185 5.97 6.01 20.82
N ALA A 186 6.95 6.29 19.96
CA ALA A 186 8.34 6.50 20.35
C ALA A 186 8.61 7.82 21.13
N MET A 187 7.60 8.71 21.23
CA MET A 187 7.75 9.98 21.96
C MET A 187 7.79 9.80 23.47
N PRO A 188 8.48 10.70 24.20
CA PRO A 188 8.46 10.69 25.66
C PRO A 188 7.04 10.70 26.23
N GLU A 189 6.86 10.12 27.40
CA GLU A 189 5.56 10.05 28.09
C GLU A 189 5.11 11.42 28.61
N ALA A 190 6.06 12.33 28.83
CA ALA A 190 5.76 13.69 29.26
C ALA A 190 5.01 14.48 28.15
N PRO A 191 4.11 15.37 28.53
CA PRO A 191 3.44 16.25 27.56
C PRO A 191 4.45 17.09 26.78
N SER A 192 4.37 16.99 25.44
CA SER A 192 5.26 17.76 24.57
C SER A 192 4.47 18.37 23.39
N ALA A 193 4.90 19.54 22.93
CA ALA A 193 4.36 20.16 21.72
C ALA A 193 4.53 19.27 20.49
N GLY A 194 5.64 18.51 20.41
CA GLY A 194 5.91 17.55 19.35
C GLY A 194 4.88 16.42 19.29
N ALA A 195 4.45 15.90 20.46
CA ALA A 195 3.42 14.86 20.52
C ALA A 195 2.04 15.42 20.11
N THR A 196 1.71 16.65 20.51
CA THR A 196 0.46 17.31 20.06
C THR A 196 0.48 17.53 18.55
N ARG A 197 1.56 18.08 18.00
CA ARG A 197 1.72 18.23 16.54
C ARG A 197 1.58 16.90 15.81
N THR A 198 2.15 15.82 16.35
CA THR A 198 2.03 14.50 15.74
C THR A 198 0.60 13.99 15.76
N ALA A 199 -0.15 14.20 16.86
CA ALA A 199 -1.56 13.83 16.93
C ALA A 199 -2.42 14.61 15.92
N VAL A 200 -2.21 15.94 15.77
CA VAL A 200 -2.89 16.76 14.78
C VAL A 200 -2.61 16.28 13.35
N ILE A 201 -1.34 16.02 13.03
CA ILE A 201 -0.97 15.50 11.69
C ILE A 201 -1.59 14.11 11.47
N THR A 202 -1.64 13.25 12.49
CA THR A 202 -2.30 11.95 12.41
C THR A 202 -3.79 12.11 12.10
N ALA A 203 -4.47 13.07 12.74
CA ALA A 203 -5.87 13.38 12.45
C ALA A 203 -6.09 13.77 10.98
N VAL A 204 -5.26 14.67 10.46
CA VAL A 204 -5.31 15.09 9.04
C VAL A 204 -5.07 13.92 8.10
N TYR A 205 -4.08 13.07 8.40
CA TYR A 205 -3.77 11.92 7.55
C TYR A 205 -4.84 10.81 7.63
N LEU A 206 -5.49 10.60 8.78
CA LEU A 206 -6.64 9.71 8.91
C LEU A 206 -7.80 10.19 8.03
N ALA A 207 -8.14 11.47 8.12
CA ALA A 207 -9.20 12.06 7.31
C ALA A 207 -8.88 11.97 5.81
N ALA A 208 -7.71 12.49 5.38
CA ALA A 208 -7.33 12.53 3.98
C ALA A 208 -7.12 11.11 3.41
N GLY A 209 -6.52 10.20 4.18
CA GLY A 209 -6.33 8.82 3.76
C GLY A 209 -7.65 8.09 3.55
N THR A 210 -8.60 8.23 4.47
CA THR A 210 -9.94 7.63 4.34
C THR A 210 -10.71 8.24 3.18
N MET A 211 -10.54 9.55 2.92
CA MET A 211 -11.11 10.22 1.75
C MET A 211 -10.38 9.88 0.44
N ALA A 212 -9.17 9.29 0.49
CA ALA A 212 -8.53 8.70 -0.66
C ALA A 212 -9.09 7.30 -0.97
N LYS A 213 -9.26 6.47 0.08
CA LYS A 213 -9.86 5.13 -0.03
C LYS A 213 -10.41 4.69 1.32
N SER A 214 -11.67 4.28 1.36
CA SER A 214 -12.36 3.86 2.59
C SER A 214 -11.68 2.69 3.31
N SER A 215 -10.85 1.88 2.63
CA SER A 215 -10.06 0.82 3.25
C SER A 215 -9.12 1.31 4.35
N LEU A 216 -8.75 2.60 4.36
CA LEU A 216 -7.91 3.19 5.40
C LEU A 216 -8.65 3.45 6.73
N LEU A 217 -9.95 3.15 6.82
CA LEU A 217 -10.66 3.07 8.12
C LEU A 217 -9.98 2.11 9.10
N ILE A 218 -9.23 1.10 8.61
CA ILE A 218 -8.45 0.18 9.47
C ILE A 218 -7.43 0.90 10.36
N PHE A 219 -7.00 2.10 9.99
CA PHE A 219 -6.06 2.88 10.80
C PHE A 219 -6.70 3.54 12.03
N PHE A 220 -8.03 3.68 12.07
CA PHE A 220 -8.70 4.23 13.25
C PHE A 220 -8.52 3.37 14.51
N PRO A 221 -8.83 2.05 14.50
CA PRO A 221 -8.59 1.20 15.66
C PRO A 221 -7.10 1.07 15.98
N VAL A 222 -6.21 1.06 14.99
CA VAL A 222 -4.76 1.01 15.22
C VAL A 222 -4.27 2.28 15.93
N ALA A 223 -4.69 3.46 15.48
CA ALA A 223 -4.36 4.72 16.11
C ALA A 223 -4.96 4.81 17.52
N ALA A 224 -6.22 4.41 17.70
CA ALA A 224 -6.89 4.36 19.01
C ALA A 224 -6.08 3.49 19.99
N GLY A 225 -5.66 2.30 19.55
CA GLY A 225 -4.85 1.37 20.35
C GLY A 225 -3.55 2.00 20.85
N VAL A 226 -2.87 2.79 20.00
CA VAL A 226 -1.62 3.47 20.39
C VAL A 226 -1.86 4.60 21.38
N PHE A 227 -2.91 5.44 21.18
CA PHE A 227 -3.24 6.49 22.15
C PHE A 227 -3.65 5.91 23.51
N LEU A 228 -4.42 4.83 23.52
CA LEU A 228 -4.81 4.10 24.72
C LEU A 228 -3.61 3.46 25.40
N TYR A 229 -2.74 2.78 24.64
CA TYR A 229 -1.50 2.21 25.17
C TYR A 229 -0.65 3.26 25.88
N LYS A 230 -0.40 4.41 25.22
CA LYS A 230 0.36 5.52 25.82
C LYS A 230 -0.31 6.04 27.09
N TYR A 231 -1.64 6.13 27.13
CA TYR A 231 -2.38 6.50 28.33
C TYR A 231 -2.18 5.48 29.47
N PHE A 232 -2.31 4.19 29.18
CA PHE A 232 -2.18 3.15 30.20
C PHE A 232 -0.75 3.03 30.77
N VAL A 233 0.26 3.24 29.92
CA VAL A 233 1.67 3.19 30.35
C VAL A 233 2.04 4.43 31.16
N SER A 234 1.72 5.62 30.69
CA SER A 234 2.11 6.88 31.33
C SER A 234 1.14 7.37 32.39
N LYS A 235 -0.09 6.81 32.46
CA LYS A 235 -1.23 7.31 33.25
C LYS A 235 -1.58 8.78 32.99
N ASN A 236 -1.11 9.35 31.88
CA ASN A 236 -1.28 10.75 31.52
C ASN A 236 -2.48 10.94 30.59
N ARG A 237 -3.53 11.60 31.08
CA ARG A 237 -4.78 11.88 30.36
C ARG A 237 -4.59 12.67 29.05
N VAL A 238 -3.47 13.36 28.87
CA VAL A 238 -3.16 14.11 27.67
C VAL A 238 -3.12 13.20 26.44
N HIS A 239 -2.67 11.95 26.57
CA HIS A 239 -2.68 10.98 25.45
C HIS A 239 -4.11 10.60 25.06
N LEU A 240 -5.01 10.45 26.04
CA LEU A 240 -6.42 10.19 25.77
C LEU A 240 -7.07 11.38 25.05
N ILE A 241 -6.84 12.62 25.54
CA ILE A 241 -7.37 13.84 24.91
C ILE A 241 -6.88 13.97 23.45
N ARG A 242 -5.60 13.72 23.21
CA ARG A 242 -5.02 13.72 21.84
C ARG A 242 -5.65 12.65 20.97
N GLY A 243 -5.91 11.46 21.52
CA GLY A 243 -6.59 10.37 20.81
C GLY A 243 -8.03 10.74 20.45
N VAL A 244 -8.80 11.24 21.41
CA VAL A 244 -10.17 11.71 21.18
C VAL A 244 -10.21 12.83 20.14
N PHE A 245 -9.29 13.80 20.23
CA PHE A 245 -9.17 14.85 19.21
C PHE A 245 -8.83 14.27 17.83
N ALA A 246 -7.80 13.41 17.73
CA ALA A 246 -7.35 12.88 16.44
C ALA A 246 -8.43 12.04 15.75
N LEU A 247 -9.06 11.13 16.51
CA LEU A 247 -10.11 10.25 15.98
C LEU A 247 -11.43 10.99 15.76
N GLY A 248 -11.80 11.88 16.68
CA GLY A 248 -13.03 12.67 16.57
C GLY A 248 -12.98 13.65 15.39
N PHE A 249 -11.91 14.42 15.27
CA PHE A 249 -11.73 15.33 14.13
C PHE A 249 -11.75 14.58 12.79
N SER A 250 -10.97 13.50 12.66
CA SER A 250 -10.95 12.73 11.43
C SER A 250 -12.28 12.02 11.15
N GLY A 251 -12.93 11.48 12.19
CA GLY A 251 -14.27 10.89 12.08
C GLY A 251 -15.29 11.87 11.57
N ILE A 252 -15.37 13.07 12.16
CA ILE A 252 -16.29 14.14 11.72
C ILE A 252 -15.98 14.55 10.27
N ALA A 253 -14.70 14.66 9.89
CA ALA A 253 -14.32 15.06 8.55
C ALA A 253 -14.72 14.04 7.45
N VAL A 254 -14.73 12.75 7.77
CA VAL A 254 -15.09 11.69 6.80
C VAL A 254 -16.57 11.28 6.89
N LEU A 255 -17.23 11.63 7.97
CA LEU A 255 -18.62 11.23 8.25
C LEU A 255 -19.59 11.56 7.11
N PRO A 256 -19.58 12.76 6.50
CA PRO A 256 -20.53 13.09 5.42
C PRO A 256 -20.46 12.11 4.25
N TRP A 257 -19.25 11.65 3.88
CA TRP A 257 -19.07 10.68 2.81
C TRP A 257 -19.65 9.32 3.17
N HIS A 258 -19.37 8.83 4.37
CA HIS A 258 -19.87 7.53 4.81
C HIS A 258 -21.39 7.53 5.06
N VAL A 259 -21.94 8.62 5.58
CA VAL A 259 -23.41 8.80 5.69
C VAL A 259 -24.06 8.77 4.31
N ARG A 260 -23.48 9.49 3.32
CA ARG A 260 -23.93 9.41 1.93
C ARG A 260 -23.96 7.95 1.44
N ASN A 261 -22.88 7.18 1.68
CA ASN A 261 -22.80 5.80 1.24
C ASN A 261 -23.84 4.91 1.93
N ILE A 262 -24.11 5.12 3.22
CA ILE A 262 -25.17 4.40 3.94
C ILE A 262 -26.54 4.72 3.34
N ILE A 263 -26.82 5.98 3.04
CA ILE A 263 -28.11 6.42 2.48
C ILE A 263 -28.30 5.85 1.07
N LEU A 264 -27.27 5.92 0.21
CA LEU A 264 -27.37 5.52 -1.18
C LEU A 264 -27.25 4.01 -1.41
N TYR A 265 -26.36 3.37 -0.66
CA TYR A 265 -25.91 1.99 -0.94
C TYR A 265 -26.20 1.02 0.22
N HIS A 266 -26.79 1.49 1.32
CA HIS A 266 -26.97 0.70 2.56
C HIS A 266 -25.65 0.07 3.08
N SER A 267 -24.53 0.69 2.78
CA SER A 267 -23.18 0.22 3.09
C SER A 267 -22.26 1.35 3.50
N LEU A 268 -21.50 1.16 4.58
CA LEU A 268 -20.50 2.14 5.04
C LEU A 268 -19.42 2.39 3.99
N LEU A 269 -19.02 1.35 3.26
CA LEU A 269 -17.94 1.39 2.27
C LEU A 269 -18.45 1.75 0.86
N GLY A 270 -19.76 1.84 0.66
CA GLY A 270 -20.38 2.08 -0.65
C GLY A 270 -20.56 0.82 -1.50
N THR A 271 -20.11 -0.32 -1.00
CA THR A 271 -20.32 -1.61 -1.65
C THR A 271 -21.51 -2.31 -1.01
N PRO A 272 -22.60 -2.57 -1.74
CA PRO A 272 -23.73 -3.30 -1.18
C PRO A 272 -23.27 -4.72 -0.80
N PRO A 273 -23.80 -5.27 0.31
CA PRO A 273 -23.51 -6.65 0.69
C PRO A 273 -24.05 -7.59 -0.40
N ALA A 274 -23.18 -8.42 -0.96
CA ALA A 274 -23.62 -9.47 -1.87
C ALA A 274 -24.28 -10.61 -1.08
N PRO A 275 -25.28 -11.30 -1.65
CA PRO A 275 -25.91 -12.44 -1.00
C PRO A 275 -24.88 -13.54 -0.76
N GLY A 276 -24.87 -14.13 0.46
CA GLY A 276 -23.88 -15.07 0.96
C GLY A 276 -23.46 -16.17 -0.02
N ASN A 277 -22.20 -16.53 -0.08
CA ASN A 277 -21.65 -17.68 -0.83
C ASN A 277 -20.92 -18.61 0.10
N ASP A 278 -20.94 -19.89 -0.26
CA ASP A 278 -20.19 -20.97 0.38
C ASP A 278 -18.67 -20.93 0.07
N PHE A 279 -18.09 -19.73 -0.07
CA PHE A 279 -16.65 -19.60 -0.31
C PHE A 279 -15.80 -19.98 0.90
N PHE A 280 -16.40 -20.11 2.08
CA PHE A 280 -15.68 -20.53 3.30
C PHE A 280 -15.48 -22.06 3.30
N THR A 281 -14.95 -22.56 2.21
CA THR A 281 -14.52 -23.96 2.04
C THR A 281 -12.99 -24.03 2.01
N LEU A 282 -12.42 -25.19 2.31
CA LEU A 282 -10.97 -25.41 2.15
C LEU A 282 -10.50 -25.09 0.74
N HIS A 283 -11.30 -25.40 -0.28
CA HIS A 283 -11.00 -25.08 -1.66
C HIS A 283 -11.00 -23.55 -1.92
N GLY A 284 -11.99 -22.85 -1.39
CA GLY A 284 -12.07 -21.38 -1.49
C GLY A 284 -10.91 -20.67 -0.78
N ILE A 285 -10.51 -21.16 0.40
CA ILE A 285 -9.36 -20.64 1.14
C ILE A 285 -8.05 -20.89 0.35
N ALA A 286 -7.86 -22.09 -0.20
CA ALA A 286 -6.68 -22.41 -1.01
C ALA A 286 -6.62 -21.53 -2.28
N GLY A 287 -7.76 -21.33 -2.95
CA GLY A 287 -7.89 -20.41 -4.09
C GLY A 287 -7.53 -18.98 -3.71
N PHE A 288 -8.07 -18.45 -2.60
CA PHE A 288 -7.75 -17.13 -2.08
C PHE A 288 -6.26 -16.95 -1.83
N LEU A 289 -5.61 -17.90 -1.16
CA LEU A 289 -4.18 -17.83 -0.87
C LEU A 289 -3.35 -17.87 -2.14
N LYS A 290 -3.67 -18.75 -3.08
CA LYS A 290 -2.99 -18.90 -4.37
C LYS A 290 -3.09 -17.63 -5.22
N GLU A 291 -4.29 -17.07 -5.34
CA GLU A 291 -4.50 -15.85 -6.11
C GLU A 291 -3.86 -14.63 -5.43
N THR A 292 -3.91 -14.55 -4.09
CA THR A 292 -3.22 -13.50 -3.33
C THR A 292 -1.71 -13.54 -3.56
N ASP A 293 -1.09 -14.74 -3.51
CA ASP A 293 0.34 -14.92 -3.82
C ASP A 293 0.64 -14.48 -5.24
N ARG A 294 -0.10 -14.95 -6.22
CA ARG A 294 0.05 -14.58 -7.62
C ARG A 294 -0.01 -13.05 -7.82
N TYR A 295 -1.06 -12.40 -7.35
CA TYR A 295 -1.25 -10.96 -7.51
C TYR A 295 -0.26 -10.12 -6.68
N PHE A 296 0.33 -10.68 -5.63
CA PHE A 296 1.39 -10.01 -4.89
C PHE A 296 2.64 -9.82 -5.77
N TRP A 297 3.03 -10.87 -6.47
CA TRP A 297 4.21 -10.85 -7.32
C TRP A 297 3.93 -10.29 -8.71
N PHE A 298 2.74 -10.55 -9.25
CA PHE A 298 2.45 -10.28 -10.65
C PHE A 298 1.04 -9.66 -10.81
N PRO A 299 0.92 -8.41 -11.28
CA PRO A 299 -0.36 -7.69 -11.31
C PRO A 299 -1.27 -8.08 -12.48
N MET A 300 -0.76 -8.81 -13.49
CA MET A 300 -1.49 -9.09 -14.72
C MET A 300 -2.28 -10.39 -14.64
N GLN A 301 -3.55 -10.35 -15.05
CA GLN A 301 -4.41 -11.53 -15.13
C GLN A 301 -4.06 -12.45 -16.31
N HIS A 302 -3.27 -11.97 -17.28
CA HIS A 302 -2.98 -12.66 -18.55
C HIS A 302 -2.05 -13.87 -18.45
N LEU A 303 -1.43 -14.13 -17.31
CA LEU A 303 -0.85 -15.45 -17.06
C LEU A 303 -2.01 -16.42 -16.80
N HIS A 304 -2.55 -16.96 -17.89
CA HIS A 304 -3.63 -17.95 -17.83
C HIS A 304 -3.29 -19.06 -16.83
N GLY A 305 -4.19 -19.28 -15.86
CA GLY A 305 -4.08 -20.40 -14.95
C GLY A 305 -4.02 -21.68 -15.75
N GLY A 306 -2.86 -22.34 -15.77
CA GLY A 306 -2.64 -23.57 -16.54
C GLY A 306 -1.32 -23.57 -17.33
N THR A 307 -0.68 -22.41 -17.55
CA THR A 307 0.64 -22.40 -18.19
C THR A 307 1.74 -22.86 -17.22
N PRO A 308 2.77 -23.58 -17.70
CA PRO A 308 3.92 -23.94 -16.86
C PRO A 308 4.57 -22.74 -16.18
N ALA A 309 4.66 -21.60 -16.88
CA ALA A 309 5.18 -20.33 -16.34
C ALA A 309 4.38 -19.85 -15.13
N PHE A 310 3.06 -19.94 -15.17
CA PHE A 310 2.18 -19.58 -14.05
C PHE A 310 2.44 -20.45 -12.81
N PHE A 311 2.56 -21.77 -12.99
CA PHE A 311 2.84 -22.69 -11.88
C PHE A 311 4.23 -22.44 -11.27
N VAL A 312 5.23 -22.17 -12.10
CA VAL A 312 6.58 -21.84 -11.63
C VAL A 312 6.58 -20.53 -10.85
N LEU A 313 5.89 -19.47 -11.34
CA LEU A 313 5.76 -18.20 -10.63
C LEU A 313 5.13 -18.40 -9.24
N CYS A 314 4.00 -19.09 -9.16
CA CYS A 314 3.32 -19.36 -7.89
C CYS A 314 4.19 -20.21 -6.94
N ALA A 315 4.84 -21.26 -7.45
CA ALA A 315 5.66 -22.12 -6.61
C ALA A 315 6.90 -21.40 -6.06
N VAL A 316 7.59 -20.61 -6.89
CA VAL A 316 8.76 -19.82 -6.47
C VAL A 316 8.31 -18.68 -5.52
N GLY A 317 7.22 -17.99 -5.84
CA GLY A 317 6.64 -16.95 -4.97
C GLY A 317 6.29 -17.51 -3.59
N ALA A 318 5.56 -18.61 -3.52
CA ALA A 318 5.22 -19.29 -2.27
C ALA A 318 6.46 -19.77 -1.50
N ALA A 319 7.49 -20.29 -2.19
CA ALA A 319 8.75 -20.67 -1.57
C ALA A 319 9.46 -19.47 -0.94
N ILE A 320 9.53 -18.33 -1.64
CA ILE A 320 10.11 -17.09 -1.13
C ILE A 320 9.34 -16.62 0.11
N LEU A 321 8.02 -16.55 0.06
CA LEU A 321 7.19 -16.15 1.21
C LEU A 321 7.39 -17.10 2.40
N THR A 322 7.47 -18.41 2.16
CA THR A 322 7.74 -19.42 3.20
C THR A 322 9.11 -19.20 3.85
N VAL A 323 10.15 -18.99 3.06
CA VAL A 323 11.51 -18.70 3.57
C VAL A 323 11.51 -17.44 4.44
N HIS A 324 10.86 -16.35 3.98
CA HIS A 324 10.75 -15.12 4.76
C HIS A 324 9.92 -15.29 6.04
N PHE A 325 8.86 -16.10 5.99
CA PHE A 325 8.09 -16.46 7.17
C PHE A 325 8.92 -17.22 8.21
N LEU A 326 9.74 -18.20 7.78
CA LEU A 326 10.67 -18.91 8.66
C LEU A 326 11.74 -17.97 9.24
N MET A 327 12.26 -17.03 8.45
CA MET A 327 13.17 -15.99 8.94
C MET A 327 12.48 -15.08 9.96
N ALA A 328 11.18 -14.76 9.78
CA ALA A 328 10.41 -13.99 10.74
C ALA A 328 10.20 -14.77 12.06
N ILE A 329 9.88 -16.05 11.99
CA ILE A 329 9.82 -16.93 13.20
C ILE A 329 11.18 -16.93 13.91
N PHE A 330 12.28 -17.14 13.18
CA PHE A 330 13.64 -17.09 13.73
C PHE A 330 13.89 -15.75 14.45
N TYR A 331 13.50 -14.62 13.81
CA TYR A 331 13.61 -13.28 14.39
C TYR A 331 12.88 -13.16 15.72
N PHE A 332 11.63 -13.63 15.78
CA PHE A 332 10.82 -13.55 17.00
C PHE A 332 11.29 -14.48 18.11
N VAL A 333 11.65 -15.71 17.76
CA VAL A 333 12.00 -16.76 18.75
C VAL A 333 13.44 -16.58 19.23
N LYS A 334 14.39 -16.48 18.32
CA LYS A 334 15.82 -16.47 18.63
C LYS A 334 16.30 -15.14 19.18
N LEU A 335 15.87 -14.05 18.58
CA LEU A 335 16.32 -12.72 18.95
C LEU A 335 15.49 -12.09 20.07
N ARG A 336 14.38 -12.73 20.49
CA ARG A 336 13.47 -12.28 21.56
C ARG A 336 13.15 -10.78 21.49
N ARG A 337 13.15 -10.21 20.30
CA ARG A 337 12.93 -8.78 20.09
C ARG A 337 11.43 -8.45 20.09
N ARG A 338 10.85 -8.52 21.30
CA ARG A 338 9.50 -8.00 21.54
C ARG A 338 9.63 -6.53 21.91
N ASN A 339 9.40 -5.65 20.98
CA ASN A 339 9.22 -4.23 21.28
C ASN A 339 7.85 -3.78 20.70
N PHE A 340 7.35 -2.69 21.22
CA PHE A 340 6.04 -2.18 20.82
C PHE A 340 5.96 -1.87 19.31
N THR A 341 7.05 -1.39 18.71
CA THR A 341 7.13 -1.15 17.25
C THR A 341 6.82 -2.41 16.45
N VAL A 342 7.40 -3.55 16.83
CA VAL A 342 7.17 -4.85 16.19
C VAL A 342 5.72 -5.30 16.39
N THR A 343 5.20 -5.16 17.61
CA THR A 343 3.80 -5.49 17.93
C THR A 343 2.84 -4.63 17.11
N LEU A 344 3.08 -3.33 17.00
CA LEU A 344 2.25 -2.41 16.24
C LEU A 344 2.25 -2.73 14.74
N LEU A 345 3.42 -2.98 14.15
CA LEU A 345 3.51 -3.35 12.74
C LEU A 345 2.83 -4.71 12.47
N LEU A 346 2.97 -5.67 13.39
CA LEU A 346 2.29 -6.95 13.28
C LEU A 346 0.77 -6.78 13.41
N SER A 347 0.30 -5.95 14.36
CA SER A 347 -1.13 -5.65 14.51
C SER A 347 -1.70 -5.00 13.24
N LEU A 348 -0.97 -4.06 12.63
CA LEU A 348 -1.39 -3.43 11.38
C LEU A 348 -1.49 -4.46 10.25
N LEU A 349 -0.48 -5.34 10.12
CA LEU A 349 -0.50 -6.40 9.12
C LEU A 349 -1.69 -7.35 9.33
N LEU A 350 -1.92 -7.80 10.56
CA LEU A 350 -3.01 -8.73 10.90
C LEU A 350 -4.40 -8.09 10.68
N VAL A 351 -4.59 -6.85 11.14
CA VAL A 351 -5.88 -6.13 10.96
C VAL A 351 -6.17 -5.92 9.48
N ASN A 352 -5.15 -5.51 8.69
CA ASN A 352 -5.32 -5.34 7.25
C ASN A 352 -5.59 -6.67 6.53
N SER A 353 -4.87 -7.74 6.90
CA SER A 353 -5.09 -9.07 6.32
C SER A 353 -6.48 -9.63 6.67
N ALA A 354 -6.94 -9.41 7.90
CA ALA A 354 -8.27 -9.79 8.33
C ALA A 354 -9.36 -9.00 7.59
N ALA A 355 -9.18 -7.68 7.42
CA ALA A 355 -10.08 -6.84 6.64
C ALA A 355 -10.14 -7.26 5.17
N TYR A 356 -9.00 -7.61 4.57
CA TYR A 356 -8.91 -8.11 3.20
C TYR A 356 -9.60 -9.46 3.05
N ALA A 357 -9.34 -10.41 3.95
CA ALA A 357 -10.01 -11.71 3.95
C ALA A 357 -11.54 -11.55 4.15
N TRP A 358 -11.94 -10.69 5.09
CA TRP A 358 -13.35 -10.37 5.31
C TRP A 358 -13.99 -9.79 4.05
N TYR A 359 -13.34 -8.81 3.41
CA TYR A 359 -13.82 -8.20 2.18
C TYR A 359 -14.03 -9.26 1.09
N PHE A 360 -13.05 -10.13 0.85
CA PHE A 360 -13.15 -11.17 -0.16
C PHE A 360 -14.26 -12.20 0.15
N PHE A 361 -14.28 -12.74 1.37
CA PHE A 361 -15.19 -13.84 1.71
C PHE A 361 -16.64 -13.38 1.93
N PHE A 362 -16.86 -12.15 2.36
CA PHE A 362 -18.19 -11.67 2.75
C PHE A 362 -18.80 -10.63 1.81
N THR A 363 -18.02 -9.91 1.01
CA THR A 363 -18.59 -8.91 0.08
C THR A 363 -18.67 -9.37 -1.35
N ARG A 364 -18.00 -10.45 -1.72
CA ARG A 364 -17.96 -11.05 -3.07
C ARG A 364 -17.47 -10.12 -4.19
N TRP A 365 -16.80 -9.07 -3.85
CA TRP A 365 -16.32 -8.12 -4.80
C TRP A 365 -14.94 -8.52 -5.31
N GLY A 366 -14.90 -8.88 -6.59
CA GLY A 366 -13.64 -9.03 -7.32
C GLY A 366 -12.83 -10.28 -7.02
N ASN A 367 -11.69 -10.38 -7.68
CA ASN A 367 -10.67 -11.38 -7.44
C ASN A 367 -9.86 -11.04 -6.17
N PRO A 368 -9.25 -12.04 -5.51
CA PRO A 368 -8.41 -11.80 -4.35
C PRO A 368 -7.09 -11.12 -4.76
N GLU A 369 -7.13 -9.82 -4.99
CA GLU A 369 -5.99 -9.04 -5.43
C GLU A 369 -5.14 -8.57 -4.25
N ALA A 370 -3.86 -8.93 -4.26
CA ALA A 370 -2.92 -8.59 -3.19
C ALA A 370 -2.70 -7.08 -2.99
N ARG A 371 -3.15 -6.23 -3.95
CA ARG A 371 -3.14 -4.76 -3.77
C ARG A 371 -3.90 -4.31 -2.52
N PHE A 372 -4.91 -5.07 -2.07
CA PHE A 372 -5.63 -4.80 -0.82
C PHE A 372 -4.81 -5.04 0.45
N LEU A 373 -3.65 -5.71 0.36
CA LEU A 373 -2.68 -5.83 1.46
C LEU A 373 -1.78 -4.59 1.58
N PHE A 374 -1.67 -3.77 0.55
CA PHE A 374 -0.71 -2.66 0.51
C PHE A 374 -0.99 -1.46 1.44
N PRO A 375 -2.19 -1.28 2.05
CA PRO A 375 -2.29 -0.40 3.21
C PRO A 375 -1.33 -0.79 4.35
N ALA A 376 -0.94 -2.07 4.47
CA ALA A 376 0.08 -2.54 5.41
C ALA A 376 1.50 -2.62 4.80
N LEU A 377 1.77 -1.98 3.64
CA LEU A 377 3.03 -2.09 2.91
C LEU A 377 4.27 -1.76 3.76
N GLY A 378 4.16 -0.80 4.67
CA GLY A 378 5.24 -0.49 5.62
C GLY A 378 5.57 -1.65 6.57
N ALA A 379 4.54 -2.38 7.03
CA ALA A 379 4.71 -3.57 7.85
C ALA A 379 5.22 -4.75 7.01
N ILE A 380 4.70 -4.94 5.80
CA ILE A 380 5.17 -5.96 4.85
C ILE A 380 6.67 -5.76 4.58
N ALA A 381 7.09 -4.55 4.22
CA ALA A 381 8.49 -4.23 3.98
C ALA A 381 9.36 -4.50 5.23
N PHE A 382 8.88 -4.15 6.42
CA PHE A 382 9.59 -4.43 7.66
C PHE A 382 9.76 -5.94 7.88
N PHE A 383 8.69 -6.72 7.86
CA PHE A 383 8.74 -8.16 8.15
C PHE A 383 9.38 -8.98 7.04
N PHE A 384 9.43 -8.46 5.84
CA PHE A 384 10.16 -9.10 4.75
C PHE A 384 11.67 -8.86 4.85
N ILE A 385 12.08 -7.64 5.16
CA ILE A 385 13.48 -7.21 5.05
C ILE A 385 14.26 -7.35 6.37
N VAL A 386 13.67 -6.93 7.51
CA VAL A 386 14.40 -6.88 8.79
C VAL A 386 14.74 -8.28 9.31
N PRO A 387 13.81 -9.26 9.33
CA PRO A 387 14.14 -10.62 9.71
C PRO A 387 15.20 -11.26 8.82
N ALA A 388 15.13 -11.05 7.50
CA ALA A 388 16.14 -11.53 6.55
C ALA A 388 17.52 -10.94 6.90
N TYR A 389 17.63 -9.62 7.08
CA TYR A 389 18.88 -9.00 7.48
C TYR A 389 19.41 -9.59 8.80
N CYS A 390 18.56 -9.76 9.81
CA CYS A 390 18.96 -10.36 11.09
C CYS A 390 19.43 -11.80 10.93
N PHE A 391 18.82 -12.59 10.05
CA PHE A 391 19.23 -13.94 9.72
C PHE A 391 20.64 -13.95 9.09
N PHE A 392 20.85 -13.17 8.02
CA PHE A 392 22.16 -13.06 7.36
C PHE A 392 23.26 -12.56 8.33
N SER A 393 22.94 -11.61 9.18
CA SER A 393 23.87 -11.08 10.19
C SER A 393 24.20 -12.10 11.27
N HIS A 394 23.21 -12.88 11.73
CA HIS A 394 23.45 -13.94 12.71
C HIS A 394 24.46 -14.98 12.22
N PHE A 395 24.39 -15.35 10.94
CA PHE A 395 25.32 -16.30 10.32
C PHE A 395 26.59 -15.64 9.75
N LYS A 396 26.79 -14.33 9.97
CA LYS A 396 27.97 -13.57 9.50
C LYS A 396 28.15 -13.57 7.98
N VAL A 397 27.03 -13.57 7.24
CA VAL A 397 26.98 -13.58 5.77
C VAL A 397 26.26 -12.36 5.18
N GLU A 398 26.34 -11.21 5.86
CA GLU A 398 25.66 -9.95 5.49
C GLU A 398 25.98 -9.47 4.07
N ARG A 399 27.15 -9.82 3.54
CA ARG A 399 27.56 -9.48 2.16
C ARG A 399 26.60 -10.02 1.10
N TYR A 400 25.89 -11.10 1.39
CA TYR A 400 24.92 -11.71 0.47
C TYR A 400 23.50 -11.16 0.63
N PHE A 401 23.23 -10.35 1.64
CA PHE A 401 21.87 -9.85 1.93
C PHE A 401 21.31 -8.99 0.79
N LEU A 402 22.03 -7.96 0.34
CA LEU A 402 21.56 -7.10 -0.76
C LEU A 402 21.44 -7.86 -2.09
N PRO A 403 22.41 -8.67 -2.53
CA PRO A 403 22.24 -9.54 -3.69
C PRO A 403 21.00 -10.44 -3.60
N TYR A 404 20.78 -11.07 -2.44
CA TYR A 404 19.59 -11.90 -2.21
C TYR A 404 18.29 -11.10 -2.40
N ILE A 405 18.16 -9.94 -1.76
CA ILE A 405 16.96 -9.10 -1.89
C ILE A 405 16.77 -8.63 -3.34
N LEU A 406 17.84 -8.32 -4.05
CA LEU A 406 17.75 -7.93 -5.46
C LEU A 406 17.23 -9.10 -6.33
N ILE A 407 17.75 -10.31 -6.14
CA ILE A 407 17.26 -11.51 -6.82
C ILE A 407 15.78 -11.73 -6.54
N VAL A 408 15.37 -11.68 -5.26
CA VAL A 408 13.96 -11.81 -4.86
C VAL A 408 13.08 -10.73 -5.47
N SER A 409 13.58 -9.50 -5.58
CA SER A 409 12.81 -8.40 -6.17
C SER A 409 12.67 -8.49 -7.68
N LEU A 410 13.63 -9.12 -8.34
CA LEU A 410 13.67 -9.24 -9.81
C LEU A 410 13.10 -10.56 -10.34
N PHE A 411 12.88 -11.57 -9.47
CA PHE A 411 12.44 -12.89 -9.94
C PHE A 411 11.11 -12.89 -10.72
N PRO A 412 10.14 -11.97 -10.48
CA PRO A 412 8.90 -11.99 -11.25
C PRO A 412 9.04 -11.45 -12.68
N TYR A 413 10.09 -10.66 -12.97
CA TYR A 413 10.21 -9.94 -14.24
C TYR A 413 10.37 -10.84 -15.47
N PRO A 414 11.11 -11.97 -15.44
CA PRO A 414 11.17 -12.88 -16.58
C PRO A 414 9.79 -13.38 -17.05
N PHE A 415 8.82 -13.47 -16.12
CA PHE A 415 7.48 -13.94 -16.46
C PHE A 415 6.65 -12.90 -17.24
N LEU A 416 7.07 -11.63 -17.27
CA LEU A 416 6.46 -10.61 -18.14
C LEU A 416 6.62 -10.97 -19.64
N PHE A 417 7.70 -11.66 -20.02
CA PHE A 417 7.95 -12.09 -21.39
C PHE A 417 7.12 -13.30 -21.81
N PHE A 418 6.55 -14.04 -20.85
CA PHE A 418 5.69 -15.19 -21.10
C PHE A 418 4.20 -14.88 -21.01
N ALA A 419 3.85 -13.62 -20.74
CA ALA A 419 2.46 -13.15 -20.58
C ALA A 419 1.89 -12.48 -21.85
N GLY A 420 2.68 -12.44 -22.94
CA GLY A 420 2.31 -11.86 -24.23
C GLY A 420 1.79 -12.89 -25.23
#